data_ba214ce5be78310dea495ed80e3e9f1c
#
_entry.id   ba214ce5be78310dea495ed80e3e9f1c
#
_cell.length_a   1.000
_cell.length_b   1.000
_cell.length_c   1.000
_cell.angle_alpha   90.00
_cell.angle_beta   90.00
_cell.angle_gamma   90.00
#
_symmetry.space_group_name_H-M   'P 1'
#
loop_
_entity.id
_entity.type
_entity.pdbx_description
1 polymer ?
#
loop_
_entity_poly.entity_id
_entity_poly.type
_entity_poly.pdbx_seq_one_letter_code
_entity_poly.pdbx_strand_id
1 'polypeptide(L)'
;ADSVVKETSKEAGKKMKQLFENWRKFVLSEKLMLKPGPNGWDKYCELVAAAYQSAPRFDPAAVASFEAMTPFVEKMFKRIESVVDIQFVEEHPYENAEELRQDVQQNGVLRISTLDAEHDIFDPATNAKFRAIHDFMSHIQRNTNFDAKGEIASYNAHLQTMPPKSYPALFTEVVGQACTSIITGKFPEQKIALLSGFDYVNIGVVEGYDIVNKELVKSEESN
;
A
#
# COMPACT_ATOMS: atom_id res chain seq x y z
N ALA A 1 29.45 28.42 -5.07
CA ALA A 1 28.07 27.90 -5.18
C ALA A 1 28.09 26.39 -5.39
N ASP A 2 28.93 25.83 -6.26
CA ASP A 2 28.96 24.39 -6.59
C ASP A 2 29.42 23.45 -5.47
N SER A 3 30.22 23.94 -4.50
CA SER A 3 30.69 23.10 -3.39
C SER A 3 29.59 22.83 -2.34
N VAL A 4 28.73 23.80 -2.09
CA VAL A 4 27.65 23.73 -1.10
C VAL A 4 26.54 22.79 -1.59
N VAL A 5 26.21 22.82 -2.88
CA VAL A 5 25.19 21.95 -3.48
C VAL A 5 25.66 20.47 -3.49
N LYS A 6 26.93 20.22 -3.74
CA LYS A 6 27.50 18.85 -3.68
C LYS A 6 27.58 18.30 -2.25
N GLU A 7 27.76 19.15 -1.26
CA GLU A 7 27.84 18.74 0.15
C GLU A 7 26.44 18.41 0.71
N THR A 8 25.43 19.19 0.37
CA THR A 8 24.03 18.93 0.73
C THR A 8 23.49 17.64 0.07
N SER A 9 23.84 17.39 -1.18
CA SER A 9 23.47 16.15 -1.89
C SER A 9 24.12 14.89 -1.27
N LYS A 10 25.40 14.98 -0.84
CA LYS A 10 26.07 13.86 -0.14
C LYS A 10 25.49 13.60 1.24
N GLU A 11 25.10 14.64 1.96
CA GLU A 11 24.50 14.54 3.29
C GLU A 11 23.07 13.98 3.23
N ALA A 12 22.27 14.37 2.22
CA ALA A 12 20.97 13.79 1.93
C ALA A 12 21.08 12.30 1.59
N GLY A 13 22.03 11.91 0.73
CA GLY A 13 22.29 10.49 0.41
C GLY A 13 22.72 9.66 1.63
N LYS A 14 23.49 10.24 2.56
CA LYS A 14 23.91 9.58 3.79
C LYS A 14 22.77 9.42 4.78
N LYS A 15 21.90 10.41 4.90
CA LYS A 15 20.66 10.33 5.71
C LYS A 15 19.68 9.32 5.16
N MET A 16 19.54 9.26 3.83
CA MET A 16 18.70 8.28 3.16
C MET A 16 19.21 6.85 3.39
N LYS A 17 20.51 6.61 3.24
CA LYS A 17 21.13 5.30 3.50
C LYS A 17 20.93 4.86 4.95
N GLN A 18 21.09 5.75 5.91
CA GLN A 18 20.89 5.46 7.33
C GLN A 18 19.42 5.21 7.70
N LEU A 19 18.49 5.92 7.04
CA LEU A 19 17.06 5.66 7.16
C LEU A 19 16.73 4.26 6.61
N PHE A 20 17.24 3.89 5.43
CA PHE A 20 17.09 2.56 4.85
C PHE A 20 17.64 1.45 5.77
N GLU A 21 18.81 1.66 6.38
CA GLU A 21 19.42 0.69 7.31
C GLU A 21 18.62 0.56 8.62
N ASN A 22 18.13 1.66 9.16
CA ASN A 22 17.29 1.65 10.37
C ASN A 22 15.92 1.03 10.11
N TRP A 23 15.32 1.29 8.96
CA TRP A 23 14.07 0.66 8.54
C TRP A 23 14.25 -0.84 8.23
N ARG A 24 15.35 -1.25 7.59
CA ARG A 24 15.68 -2.67 7.42
C ARG A 24 15.76 -3.41 8.74
N LYS A 25 16.36 -2.82 9.76
CA LYS A 25 16.41 -3.41 11.11
C LYS A 25 15.04 -3.51 11.77
N PHE A 26 14.15 -2.54 11.54
CA PHE A 26 12.78 -2.52 12.06
C PHE A 26 11.86 -3.53 11.34
N VAL A 27 12.11 -3.80 10.06
CA VAL A 27 11.31 -4.66 9.17
C VAL A 27 11.68 -6.14 9.27
N LEU A 28 12.84 -6.49 9.81
CA LEU A 28 13.36 -7.86 9.88
C LEU A 28 12.72 -8.74 10.96
N SER A 29 11.66 -8.31 11.66
CA SER A 29 10.80 -9.27 12.33
C SER A 29 9.86 -9.90 11.30
N GLU A 30 10.35 -10.88 10.55
CA GLU A 30 9.55 -11.71 9.66
C GLU A 30 8.46 -12.44 10.46
N LYS A 31 7.31 -11.81 10.63
CA LYS A 31 6.09 -12.60 10.80
C LYS A 31 5.93 -13.39 9.51
N LEU A 32 6.03 -14.70 9.61
CA LEU A 32 5.78 -15.62 8.51
C LEU A 32 4.44 -15.25 7.88
N MET A 33 4.50 -14.57 6.73
CA MET A 33 3.29 -14.34 5.96
C MET A 33 2.82 -15.70 5.45
N LEU A 34 1.60 -16.06 5.78
CA LEU A 34 0.91 -17.14 5.10
C LEU A 34 0.87 -16.75 3.61
N LYS A 35 1.71 -17.40 2.82
CA LYS A 35 1.73 -17.21 1.36
C LYS A 35 0.79 -18.23 0.79
N PRO A 36 -0.34 -17.85 0.19
CA PRO A 36 -1.07 -18.76 -0.66
C PRO A 36 -0.11 -19.36 -1.69
N GLY A 37 -0.34 -20.59 -2.13
CA GLY A 37 0.47 -21.27 -3.12
C GLY A 37 0.56 -20.52 -4.45
N PRO A 38 1.27 -21.05 -5.48
CA PRO A 38 1.54 -20.31 -6.72
C PRO A 38 0.29 -19.70 -7.38
N ASN A 39 -0.86 -20.36 -7.26
CA ASN A 39 -2.15 -19.86 -7.75
C ASN A 39 -3.02 -19.26 -6.63
N GLY A 40 -2.53 -19.23 -5.39
CA GLY A 40 -3.33 -18.80 -4.24
C GLY A 40 -3.55 -17.28 -4.21
N TRP A 41 -2.57 -16.49 -4.67
CA TRP A 41 -2.73 -15.04 -4.75
C TRP A 41 -3.74 -14.64 -5.82
N ASP A 42 -3.77 -15.30 -6.96
CA ASP A 42 -4.77 -15.06 -8.01
C ASP A 42 -6.17 -15.37 -7.47
N LYS A 43 -6.34 -16.52 -6.81
CA LYS A 43 -7.60 -16.91 -6.17
C LYS A 43 -8.00 -15.94 -5.06
N TYR A 44 -7.05 -15.52 -4.24
CA TYR A 44 -7.29 -14.54 -3.19
C TYR A 44 -7.72 -13.19 -3.78
N CYS A 45 -7.02 -12.70 -4.81
CA CYS A 45 -7.39 -11.46 -5.49
C CYS A 45 -8.76 -11.54 -6.18
N GLU A 46 -9.15 -12.70 -6.75
CA GLU A 46 -10.50 -12.90 -7.27
C GLU A 46 -11.57 -12.71 -6.19
N LEU A 47 -11.36 -13.28 -5.00
CA LEU A 47 -12.29 -13.15 -3.87
C LEU A 47 -12.35 -11.72 -3.35
N VAL A 48 -11.19 -11.06 -3.20
CA VAL A 48 -11.11 -9.67 -2.76
C VAL A 48 -11.77 -8.74 -3.79
N ALA A 49 -11.49 -8.92 -5.08
CA ALA A 49 -12.07 -8.12 -6.15
C ALA A 49 -13.60 -8.27 -6.21
N ALA A 50 -14.12 -9.49 -6.05
CA ALA A 50 -15.55 -9.74 -6.00
C ALA A 50 -16.21 -9.03 -4.79
N ALA A 51 -15.58 -9.10 -3.62
CA ALA A 51 -16.04 -8.40 -2.42
C ALA A 51 -15.98 -6.88 -2.61
N TYR A 52 -14.89 -6.36 -3.18
CA TYR A 52 -14.74 -4.94 -3.47
C TYR A 52 -15.82 -4.44 -4.44
N GLN A 53 -16.06 -5.15 -5.54
CA GLN A 53 -17.07 -4.77 -6.53
C GLN A 53 -18.49 -4.77 -5.96
N SER A 54 -18.81 -5.74 -5.08
CA SER A 54 -20.12 -5.84 -4.44
C SER A 54 -20.34 -4.88 -3.28
N ALA A 55 -19.26 -4.35 -2.71
CA ALA A 55 -19.36 -3.37 -1.61
C ALA A 55 -20.00 -2.06 -2.08
N PRO A 56 -20.77 -1.37 -1.22
CA PRO A 56 -21.32 -0.06 -1.56
C PRO A 56 -20.18 0.95 -1.79
N ARG A 57 -20.45 1.99 -2.58
CA ARG A 57 -19.49 3.08 -2.74
C ARG A 57 -19.20 3.77 -1.40
N PHE A 58 -20.23 3.96 -0.58
CA PHE A 58 -20.11 4.58 0.73
C PHE A 58 -20.88 3.77 1.78
N ASP A 59 -20.14 3.32 2.81
CA ASP A 59 -20.70 2.68 4.00
C ASP A 59 -20.37 3.54 5.23
N PRO A 60 -21.39 4.12 5.92
CA PRO A 60 -21.16 4.89 7.12
C PRO A 60 -20.41 4.15 8.22
N ALA A 61 -20.49 2.82 8.29
CA ALA A 61 -19.76 2.01 9.26
C ALA A 61 -18.24 2.02 9.03
N ALA A 62 -17.81 2.31 7.80
CA ALA A 62 -16.39 2.36 7.44
C ALA A 62 -15.71 3.68 7.86
N VAL A 63 -16.45 4.78 7.97
CA VAL A 63 -15.94 6.15 8.17
C VAL A 63 -14.92 6.23 9.29
N ALA A 64 -15.22 5.69 10.45
CA ALA A 64 -14.32 5.74 11.61
C ALA A 64 -12.98 5.01 11.40
N SER A 65 -12.94 4.01 10.50
CA SER A 65 -11.72 3.31 10.14
C SER A 65 -10.84 4.14 9.19
N PHE A 66 -11.46 4.81 8.22
CA PHE A 66 -10.77 5.72 7.30
C PHE A 66 -10.25 6.96 8.02
N GLU A 67 -11.05 7.61 8.87
CA GLU A 67 -10.62 8.76 9.67
C GLU A 67 -9.41 8.43 10.56
N ALA A 68 -9.32 7.19 11.06
CA ALA A 68 -8.18 6.76 11.87
C ALA A 68 -6.86 6.71 11.10
N MET A 69 -6.87 6.73 9.77
CA MET A 69 -5.66 6.80 8.93
C MET A 69 -5.07 8.23 8.89
N THR A 70 -5.89 9.26 8.90
CA THR A 70 -5.49 10.65 8.64
C THR A 70 -4.31 11.15 9.51
N PRO A 71 -4.34 11.02 10.85
CA PRO A 71 -3.23 11.51 11.67
C PRO A 71 -1.91 10.81 11.37
N PHE A 72 -2.00 9.55 10.91
CA PHE A 72 -0.85 8.78 10.54
C PHE A 72 -0.29 9.21 9.18
N VAL A 73 -1.15 9.45 8.20
CA VAL A 73 -0.76 9.96 6.88
C VAL A 73 0.05 11.25 7.04
N GLU A 74 -0.44 12.23 7.79
CA GLU A 74 0.28 13.48 8.03
C GLU A 74 1.65 13.26 8.69
N LYS A 75 1.71 12.40 9.71
CA LYS A 75 2.96 12.10 10.43
C LYS A 75 3.99 11.41 9.53
N MET A 76 3.56 10.46 8.71
CA MET A 76 4.48 9.72 7.83
C MET A 76 4.92 10.55 6.65
N PHE A 77 4.01 11.34 6.07
CA PHE A 77 4.36 12.24 4.97
C PHE A 77 5.49 13.18 5.37
N LYS A 78 5.40 13.84 6.55
CA LYS A 78 6.49 14.68 7.08
C LYS A 78 7.84 13.98 7.21
N ARG A 79 7.84 12.66 7.39
CA ARG A 79 9.09 11.90 7.46
C ARG A 79 9.68 11.64 6.08
N ILE A 80 8.84 11.27 5.12
CA ILE A 80 9.34 10.96 3.77
C ILE A 80 9.75 12.22 3.01
N GLU A 81 9.01 13.34 3.14
CA GLU A 81 9.38 14.62 2.52
C GLU A 81 10.73 15.17 3.04
N SER A 82 11.20 14.73 4.20
CA SER A 82 12.53 15.07 4.71
C SER A 82 13.67 14.30 4.07
N VAL A 83 13.41 13.28 3.26
CA VAL A 83 14.41 12.36 2.69
C VAL A 83 14.35 12.21 1.18
N VAL A 84 13.22 12.51 0.56
CA VAL A 84 13.02 12.49 -0.89
C VAL A 84 12.24 13.72 -1.31
N ASP A 85 12.57 14.30 -2.47
CA ASP A 85 11.77 15.37 -3.07
C ASP A 85 10.47 14.78 -3.62
N ILE A 86 9.31 15.20 -3.09
CA ILE A 86 8.00 14.70 -3.51
C ILE A 86 7.34 15.74 -4.41
N GLN A 87 7.04 15.36 -5.63
CA GLN A 87 6.39 16.20 -6.63
C GLN A 87 5.01 15.61 -6.98
N PHE A 88 3.97 16.42 -6.80
CA PHE A 88 2.62 16.07 -7.22
C PHE A 88 2.40 16.50 -8.66
N VAL A 89 1.96 15.55 -9.52
CA VAL A 89 1.84 15.75 -10.97
C VAL A 89 0.45 15.32 -11.46
N GLU A 90 -0.04 15.98 -12.52
CA GLU A 90 -1.34 15.68 -13.16
C GLU A 90 -1.18 14.67 -14.31
N GLU A 91 -0.40 13.61 -14.08
CA GLU A 91 -0.14 12.54 -15.05
C GLU A 91 0.15 11.23 -14.30
N HIS A 92 0.25 10.11 -15.01
CA HIS A 92 0.77 8.85 -14.47
C HIS A 92 2.29 8.82 -14.70
N PRO A 93 3.10 9.12 -13.68
CA PRO A 93 4.54 9.33 -13.86
C PRO A 93 5.33 8.05 -14.12
N TYR A 94 4.80 6.89 -13.78
CA TYR A 94 5.49 5.61 -13.86
C TYR A 94 4.57 4.51 -14.42
N GLU A 95 5.09 3.73 -15.36
CA GLU A 95 4.40 2.54 -15.88
C GLU A 95 4.62 1.32 -14.98
N ASN A 96 5.73 1.30 -14.23
CA ASN A 96 6.10 0.20 -13.36
C ASN A 96 6.95 0.69 -12.17
N ALA A 97 7.08 -0.16 -11.15
CA ALA A 97 7.82 0.18 -9.94
C ALA A 97 9.33 0.35 -10.16
N GLU A 98 9.89 -0.18 -11.24
CA GLU A 98 11.32 0.02 -11.57
C GLU A 98 11.60 1.45 -12.00
N GLU A 99 10.76 2.04 -12.84
CA GLU A 99 10.86 3.44 -13.25
C GLU A 99 10.78 4.38 -12.04
N LEU A 100 9.85 4.11 -11.11
CA LEU A 100 9.73 4.85 -9.87
C LEU A 100 11.03 4.77 -9.04
N ARG A 101 11.60 3.58 -8.88
CA ARG A 101 12.85 3.38 -8.16
C ARG A 101 14.03 4.09 -8.82
N GLN A 102 14.10 4.04 -10.14
CA GLN A 102 15.16 4.70 -10.91
C GLN A 102 15.09 6.21 -10.79
N ASP A 103 13.90 6.80 -10.83
CA ASP A 103 13.71 8.24 -10.68
C ASP A 103 14.18 8.71 -9.29
N VAL A 104 13.78 8.00 -8.24
CA VAL A 104 14.25 8.31 -6.87
C VAL A 104 15.77 8.11 -6.73
N GLN A 105 16.31 7.07 -7.33
CA GLN A 105 17.74 6.73 -7.23
C GLN A 105 18.64 7.71 -7.99
N GLN A 106 18.21 8.12 -9.18
CA GLN A 106 18.99 8.95 -10.09
C GLN A 106 18.76 10.44 -9.85
N ASN A 107 17.51 10.83 -9.61
CA ASN A 107 17.09 12.23 -9.54
C ASN A 107 16.76 12.69 -8.11
N GLY A 108 16.56 11.75 -7.17
CA GLY A 108 16.14 12.06 -5.80
C GLY A 108 14.69 12.51 -5.70
N VAL A 109 13.87 12.26 -6.72
CA VAL A 109 12.50 12.75 -6.86
C VAL A 109 11.53 11.57 -6.84
N LEU A 110 10.43 11.70 -6.10
CA LEU A 110 9.28 10.81 -6.14
C LEU A 110 8.08 11.60 -6.69
N ARG A 111 7.63 11.26 -7.89
CA ARG A 111 6.45 11.87 -8.51
C ARG A 111 5.21 11.09 -8.15
N ILE A 112 4.16 11.80 -7.74
CA ILE A 112 2.88 11.22 -7.31
C ILE A 112 1.76 11.79 -8.18
N SER A 113 1.02 10.89 -8.82
CA SER A 113 -0.15 11.27 -9.57
C SER A 113 -1.24 11.88 -8.70
N THR A 114 -1.77 13.02 -9.11
CA THR A 114 -2.98 13.63 -8.52
C THR A 114 -4.25 13.29 -9.31
N LEU A 115 -4.11 12.55 -10.40
CA LEU A 115 -5.27 12.04 -11.13
C LEU A 115 -6.07 11.08 -10.24
N ASP A 116 -7.39 11.15 -10.36
CA ASP A 116 -8.33 10.32 -9.60
C ASP A 116 -8.07 10.38 -8.07
N ALA A 117 -7.63 11.55 -7.57
CA ALA A 117 -7.36 11.76 -6.14
C ALA A 117 -8.63 12.08 -5.33
N GLU A 118 -9.78 12.16 -5.95
CA GLU A 118 -11.06 12.39 -5.27
C GLU A 118 -11.38 11.23 -4.32
N HIS A 119 -11.75 11.58 -3.08
CA HIS A 119 -12.06 10.61 -2.05
C HIS A 119 -13.08 11.22 -1.09
N ASP A 120 -14.08 10.45 -0.65
CA ASP A 120 -15.19 10.96 0.12
C ASP A 120 -14.83 11.34 1.59
N ILE A 121 -13.68 10.87 2.11
CA ILE A 121 -13.21 11.18 3.48
C ILE A 121 -11.89 11.96 3.46
N PHE A 122 -10.94 11.55 2.64
CA PHE A 122 -9.68 12.29 2.50
C PHE A 122 -9.89 13.46 1.53
N ASP A 123 -9.42 14.64 1.91
CA ASP A 123 -9.25 15.68 0.90
C ASP A 123 -8.18 15.24 -0.13
N PRO A 124 -8.19 15.82 -1.36
CA PRO A 124 -7.26 15.39 -2.40
C PRO A 124 -5.79 15.46 -2.00
N ALA A 125 -5.42 16.41 -1.15
CA ALA A 125 -4.04 16.53 -0.67
C ALA A 125 -3.68 15.40 0.30
N THR A 126 -4.58 15.03 1.20
CA THR A 126 -4.39 13.88 2.12
C THR A 126 -4.31 12.57 1.34
N ASN A 127 -5.14 12.39 0.32
CA ASN A 127 -5.09 11.19 -0.53
C ASN A 127 -3.77 11.13 -1.32
N ALA A 128 -3.31 12.22 -1.91
CA ALA A 128 -2.02 12.29 -2.58
C ALA A 128 -0.84 11.99 -1.63
N LYS A 129 -0.89 12.48 -0.38
CA LYS A 129 0.10 12.12 0.65
C LYS A 129 0.07 10.64 0.99
N PHE A 130 -1.12 10.02 1.06
CA PHE A 130 -1.22 8.57 1.31
C PHE A 130 -0.58 7.78 0.16
N ARG A 131 -0.83 8.15 -1.10
CA ARG A 131 -0.17 7.56 -2.27
C ARG A 131 1.36 7.69 -2.18
N ALA A 132 1.88 8.87 -1.82
CA ALA A 132 3.31 9.08 -1.65
C ALA A 132 3.93 8.17 -0.56
N ILE A 133 3.22 8.01 0.56
CA ILE A 133 3.64 7.10 1.64
C ILE A 133 3.64 5.65 1.15
N HIS A 134 2.60 5.24 0.44
CA HIS A 134 2.49 3.91 -0.14
C HIS A 134 3.65 3.61 -1.08
N ASP A 135 3.87 4.48 -2.07
CA ASP A 135 4.93 4.30 -3.06
C ASP A 135 6.31 4.26 -2.43
N PHE A 136 6.58 5.17 -1.49
CA PHE A 136 7.87 5.21 -0.81
C PHE A 136 8.11 3.98 0.07
N MET A 137 7.17 3.63 0.94
CA MET A 137 7.34 2.53 1.89
C MET A 137 7.37 1.16 1.21
N SER A 138 6.64 1.02 0.13
CA SER A 138 6.43 -0.23 -0.57
C SER A 138 7.42 -0.43 -1.71
N HIS A 139 7.31 0.42 -2.72
CA HIS A 139 8.01 0.21 -3.98
C HIS A 139 9.48 0.65 -3.91
N ILE A 140 9.79 1.66 -3.09
CA ILE A 140 11.18 2.10 -2.89
C ILE A 140 11.85 1.32 -1.77
N GLN A 141 11.33 1.39 -0.55
CA GLN A 141 12.02 0.81 0.62
C GLN A 141 12.01 -0.72 0.64
N ARG A 142 10.91 -1.34 0.22
CA ARG A 142 10.75 -2.81 0.22
C ARG A 142 11.01 -3.44 -1.12
N ASN A 143 11.24 -2.64 -2.15
CA ASN A 143 11.51 -3.11 -3.51
C ASN A 143 10.38 -4.02 -4.05
N THR A 144 9.13 -3.70 -3.74
CA THR A 144 7.96 -4.43 -4.25
C THR A 144 7.58 -3.94 -5.65
N ASN A 145 6.89 -4.77 -6.42
CA ASN A 145 6.34 -4.43 -7.72
C ASN A 145 4.86 -4.08 -7.61
N PHE A 146 4.27 -3.55 -8.69
CA PHE A 146 2.84 -3.27 -8.83
C PHE A 146 2.06 -4.56 -9.17
N ASP A 147 2.37 -5.67 -8.50
CA ASP A 147 1.69 -6.95 -8.64
C ASP A 147 1.01 -7.37 -7.33
N ALA A 148 0.13 -8.37 -7.37
CA ALA A 148 -0.62 -8.81 -6.20
C ALA A 148 0.27 -9.12 -4.99
N LYS A 149 1.40 -9.77 -5.22
CA LYS A 149 2.36 -10.11 -4.17
C LYS A 149 3.02 -8.86 -3.59
N GLY A 150 3.36 -7.91 -4.46
CA GLY A 150 3.96 -6.64 -4.07
C GLY A 150 2.99 -5.80 -3.24
N GLU A 151 1.75 -5.67 -3.67
CA GLU A 151 0.72 -4.90 -2.99
C GLU A 151 0.32 -5.50 -1.63
N ILE A 152 0.26 -6.82 -1.54
CA ILE A 152 0.03 -7.49 -0.25
C ILE A 152 1.23 -7.31 0.69
N ALA A 153 2.45 -7.35 0.18
CA ALA A 153 3.64 -7.04 0.96
C ALA A 153 3.64 -5.58 1.42
N SER A 154 3.14 -4.66 0.58
CA SER A 154 2.95 -3.26 0.90
C SER A 154 1.93 -3.05 2.02
N TYR A 155 0.80 -3.71 1.93
CA TYR A 155 -0.22 -3.69 3.00
C TYR A 155 0.37 -4.13 4.34
N ASN A 156 1.11 -5.23 4.38
CA ASN A 156 1.77 -5.69 5.60
C ASN A 156 2.80 -4.69 6.15
N ALA A 157 3.41 -3.90 5.29
CA ALA A 157 4.26 -2.79 5.72
C ALA A 157 3.48 -1.72 6.47
N HIS A 158 2.34 -1.35 5.93
CA HIS A 158 1.47 -0.35 6.53
C HIS A 158 0.88 -0.83 7.86
N LEU A 159 0.51 -2.11 7.99
CA LEU A 159 0.01 -2.66 9.27
C LEU A 159 0.95 -2.44 10.46
N GLN A 160 2.26 -2.42 10.22
CA GLN A 160 3.24 -2.23 11.30
C GLN A 160 3.28 -0.80 11.83
N THR A 161 2.72 0.12 11.12
CA THR A 161 2.83 1.55 11.39
C THR A 161 1.48 2.23 11.60
N MET A 162 0.40 1.66 11.07
CA MET A 162 -0.97 2.18 11.20
C MET A 162 -1.65 1.70 12.48
N PRO A 163 -2.58 2.48 13.07
CA PRO A 163 -3.33 2.03 14.21
C PRO A 163 -4.28 0.89 13.84
N PRO A 164 -4.49 -0.14 14.71
CA PRO A 164 -5.36 -1.28 14.40
C PRO A 164 -6.78 -0.90 13.94
N LYS A 165 -7.31 0.22 14.43
CA LYS A 165 -8.64 0.73 14.04
C LYS A 165 -8.73 1.05 12.54
N SER A 166 -7.61 1.37 11.88
CA SER A 166 -7.55 1.70 10.46
C SER A 166 -7.35 0.48 9.55
N TYR A 167 -7.07 -0.71 10.08
CA TYR A 167 -6.76 -1.88 9.27
C TYR A 167 -7.85 -2.25 8.25
N PRO A 168 -9.17 -2.20 8.58
CA PRO A 168 -10.20 -2.47 7.59
C PRO A 168 -10.20 -1.48 6.41
N ALA A 169 -10.06 -0.18 6.70
CA ALA A 169 -9.97 0.86 5.67
C ALA A 169 -8.71 0.69 4.82
N LEU A 170 -7.56 0.47 5.47
CA LEU A 170 -6.29 0.22 4.80
C LEU A 170 -6.36 -1.00 3.87
N PHE A 171 -7.08 -2.06 4.30
CA PHE A 171 -7.31 -3.24 3.47
C PHE A 171 -8.10 -2.90 2.20
N THR A 172 -9.15 -2.11 2.32
CA THR A 172 -9.93 -1.63 1.19
C THR A 172 -9.09 -0.79 0.24
N GLU A 173 -8.31 0.15 0.76
CA GLU A 173 -7.49 1.09 -0.01
C GLU A 173 -6.29 0.42 -0.72
N VAL A 174 -5.64 -0.54 -0.09
CA VAL A 174 -4.44 -1.16 -0.67
C VAL A 174 -4.80 -2.47 -1.34
N VAL A 175 -5.31 -3.46 -0.59
CA VAL A 175 -5.54 -4.81 -1.12
C VAL A 175 -6.79 -4.85 -2.01
N GLY A 176 -7.86 -4.18 -1.58
CA GLY A 176 -9.12 -4.12 -2.33
C GLY A 176 -8.96 -3.52 -3.72
N GLN A 177 -8.34 -2.35 -3.79
CA GLN A 177 -8.12 -1.65 -5.06
C GLN A 177 -7.12 -2.40 -5.94
N ALA A 178 -5.98 -2.83 -5.39
CA ALA A 178 -4.95 -3.52 -6.15
C ALA A 178 -5.47 -4.85 -6.73
N CYS A 179 -6.11 -5.69 -5.92
CA CYS A 179 -6.70 -6.95 -6.40
C CYS A 179 -7.76 -6.69 -7.48
N THR A 180 -8.61 -5.66 -7.29
CA THR A 180 -9.62 -5.32 -8.29
C THR A 180 -8.99 -4.83 -9.59
N SER A 181 -7.98 -3.98 -9.51
CA SER A 181 -7.23 -3.51 -10.67
C SER A 181 -6.57 -4.64 -11.44
N ILE A 182 -5.92 -5.57 -10.75
CA ILE A 182 -5.25 -6.73 -11.34
C ILE A 182 -6.25 -7.65 -12.06
N ILE A 183 -7.40 -7.94 -11.43
CA ILE A 183 -8.41 -8.85 -11.99
C ILE A 183 -9.18 -8.20 -13.14
N THR A 184 -9.46 -6.89 -13.08
CA THR A 184 -10.28 -6.20 -14.09
C THR A 184 -9.46 -5.51 -15.18
N GLY A 185 -8.17 -5.31 -14.96
CA GLY A 185 -7.30 -4.52 -15.84
C GLY A 185 -7.57 -3.02 -15.80
N LYS A 186 -8.34 -2.52 -14.82
CA LYS A 186 -8.69 -1.11 -14.66
C LYS A 186 -8.63 -0.70 -13.20
N PHE A 187 -8.15 0.51 -12.94
CA PHE A 187 -8.22 1.07 -11.59
C PHE A 187 -9.70 1.23 -11.18
N PRO A 188 -10.12 0.70 -10.01
CA PRO A 188 -11.51 0.72 -9.62
C PRO A 188 -11.95 2.10 -9.08
N GLU A 189 -13.26 2.32 -9.06
CA GLU A 189 -13.85 3.45 -8.33
C GLU A 189 -13.45 3.38 -6.85
N GLN A 190 -13.13 4.51 -6.26
CA GLN A 190 -12.86 4.65 -4.82
C GLN A 190 -14.08 4.28 -3.99
N LYS A 191 -13.86 3.53 -2.90
CA LYS A 191 -14.96 3.10 -2.02
C LYS A 191 -14.63 3.32 -0.55
N ILE A 192 -15.55 3.91 0.17
CA ILE A 192 -15.54 3.95 1.63
C ILE A 192 -16.33 2.75 2.13
N ALA A 193 -15.69 1.62 2.24
CA ALA A 193 -16.34 0.36 2.60
C ALA A 193 -15.42 -0.54 3.43
N LEU A 194 -15.99 -1.46 4.18
CA LEU A 194 -15.28 -2.54 4.86
C LEU A 194 -15.54 -3.83 4.09
N LEU A 195 -14.49 -4.51 3.67
CA LEU A 195 -14.61 -5.79 2.98
C LEU A 195 -14.75 -6.90 4.03
N SER A 196 -15.97 -7.36 4.26
CA SER A 196 -16.25 -8.43 5.23
C SER A 196 -15.73 -9.79 4.76
N GLY A 197 -15.50 -10.72 5.69
CA GLY A 197 -15.04 -12.07 5.40
C GLY A 197 -13.52 -12.21 5.24
N PHE A 198 -12.76 -11.14 5.45
CA PHE A 198 -11.29 -11.18 5.38
C PHE A 198 -10.65 -10.91 6.74
N ASP A 199 -9.55 -11.61 7.03
CA ASP A 199 -8.69 -11.30 8.16
C ASP A 199 -7.73 -10.17 7.78
N TYR A 200 -7.92 -9.00 8.36
CA TYR A 200 -7.11 -7.82 8.07
C TYR A 200 -5.69 -7.91 8.65
N VAL A 201 -5.42 -8.85 9.54
CA VAL A 201 -4.10 -9.03 10.16
C VAL A 201 -3.35 -10.19 9.51
N ASN A 202 -4.05 -11.29 9.27
CA ASN A 202 -3.49 -12.50 8.66
C ASN A 202 -3.95 -12.61 7.21
N ILE A 203 -3.30 -11.88 6.34
CA ILE A 203 -3.62 -11.84 4.91
C ILE A 203 -3.56 -13.24 4.30
N GLY A 204 -4.56 -13.55 3.48
CA GLY A 204 -4.75 -14.86 2.88
C GLY A 204 -5.80 -15.71 3.61
N VAL A 205 -6.24 -15.30 4.81
CA VAL A 205 -7.35 -15.96 5.51
C VAL A 205 -8.68 -15.35 5.06
N VAL A 206 -9.60 -16.18 4.61
CA VAL A 206 -10.93 -15.80 4.13
C VAL A 206 -11.96 -16.71 4.80
N GLU A 207 -13.07 -16.13 5.26
CA GLU A 207 -14.17 -16.91 5.83
C GLU A 207 -14.70 -17.96 4.83
N GLY A 208 -14.86 -19.20 5.26
CA GLY A 208 -15.25 -20.32 4.41
C GLY A 208 -14.12 -20.91 3.56
N TYR A 209 -12.87 -20.52 3.84
CA TYR A 209 -11.68 -21.09 3.20
C TYR A 209 -10.61 -21.41 4.23
N ASP A 210 -9.94 -22.55 4.02
CA ASP A 210 -8.78 -23.00 4.78
C ASP A 210 -7.50 -22.77 3.98
N ILE A 211 -6.37 -22.66 4.68
CA ILE A 211 -5.06 -22.62 4.06
C ILE A 211 -4.41 -24.00 4.22
N VAL A 212 -4.33 -24.72 3.12
CA VAL A 212 -3.70 -26.06 3.05
C VAL A 212 -2.46 -25.98 2.15
N ASN A 213 -1.30 -26.35 2.67
CA ASN A 213 -0.02 -26.26 1.92
C ASN A 213 0.26 -24.89 1.30
N LYS A 214 -0.15 -23.82 1.97
CA LYS A 214 -0.07 -22.43 1.51
C LYS A 214 -1.00 -22.07 0.33
N GLU A 215 -2.04 -22.88 0.10
CA GLU A 215 -3.08 -22.63 -0.90
C GLU A 215 -4.42 -22.37 -0.22
N LEU A 216 -5.24 -21.51 -0.83
CA LEU A 216 -6.59 -21.23 -0.35
C LEU A 216 -7.54 -22.31 -0.88
N VAL A 217 -8.10 -23.09 0.03
CA VAL A 217 -9.03 -24.19 -0.28
C VAL A 217 -10.35 -23.89 0.41
N LYS A 218 -11.48 -24.09 -0.32
CA LYS A 218 -12.80 -23.92 0.27
C LYS A 218 -12.96 -24.91 1.43
N SER A 219 -13.39 -24.41 2.61
CA SER A 219 -13.65 -25.25 3.78
C SER A 219 -14.74 -26.26 3.45
N GLU A 220 -14.54 -27.53 3.83
CA GLU A 220 -15.58 -28.52 3.74
C GLU A 220 -16.69 -28.17 4.74
N GLU A 221 -17.92 -28.05 4.27
CA GLU A 221 -19.08 -27.87 5.14
C GLU A 221 -19.12 -29.07 6.08
N SER A 222 -18.90 -28.85 7.38
CA SER A 222 -19.08 -29.87 8.39
C SER A 222 -20.57 -30.24 8.42
N ASN A 223 -20.91 -31.37 7.83
CA ASN A 223 -22.24 -31.99 7.90
C ASN A 223 -22.60 -32.40 9.33
#